data_2d0cdd8d36fc66117fcdbe64b5dc768d
#
_entry.id   2d0cdd8d36fc66117fcdbe64b5dc768d
#
_cell.length_a   1.000
_cell.length_b   1.000
_cell.length_c   1.000
_cell.angle_alpha   90.00
_cell.angle_beta   90.00
_cell.angle_gamma   90.00
#
_symmetry.space_group_name_H-M   'P 1'
#
loop_
_entity.id
_entity.type
_entity.pdbx_description
1 polymer ?
#
loop_
_entity_poly.entity_id
_entity_poly.type
_entity_poly.pdbx_seq_one_letter_code
_entity_poly.pdbx_strand_id
1 'polypeptide(L)'
;KGAETVLMGRGLGFGCRPGGEVCQAKVEKRFSMHSDQLSSRFQQLVTSIPLPHFMMSERIINHAKLSLGRELSDSIYVTLPDHISGAISRYREGIRLQNPLLWDIQQFYRDEYQVGLKANEIVLEETGVAFTEDEAGFIAMHFVNAQIGGEIREVYDMTYLMQAALRIVREVYGAEPDSSTIEYYRFITHLKFFARRIVGSQKYGDEDTDLLEVVRFKYPRAFACAEKICSYVLTEKGFRAGDNELLYLTIHIARVMKDD
;
A
#
# COMPACT_ATOMS: atom_id res chain seq x y z
N LYS A 1 30.95 -11.45 5.91
CA LYS A 1 30.53 -10.20 6.58
C LYS A 1 29.24 -10.55 7.32
N GLY A 2 29.19 -10.30 8.67
CA GLY A 2 27.98 -10.52 9.46
C GLY A 2 26.91 -9.49 9.09
N ALA A 3 25.61 -9.86 9.21
CA ALA A 3 24.51 -8.94 9.01
C ALA A 3 24.58 -7.83 10.07
N GLU A 4 24.42 -6.58 9.63
CA GLU A 4 24.36 -5.44 10.53
C GLU A 4 23.06 -5.50 11.34
N THR A 5 23.16 -5.31 12.66
CA THR A 5 22.01 -5.40 13.55
C THR A 5 21.92 -4.14 14.38
N VAL A 6 20.77 -3.47 14.36
CA VAL A 6 20.49 -2.34 15.24
C VAL A 6 19.83 -2.87 16.50
N LEU A 7 20.40 -2.50 17.65
CA LEU A 7 19.90 -2.88 18.97
C LEU A 7 19.25 -1.67 19.63
N MET A 8 18.04 -1.84 20.13
CA MET A 8 17.33 -0.81 20.89
C MET A 8 17.10 -1.27 22.33
N GLY A 9 17.18 -0.31 23.25
CA GLY A 9 16.88 -0.54 24.65
C GLY A 9 17.22 0.69 25.50
N ARG A 10 16.51 0.85 26.61
CA ARG A 10 16.64 2.01 27.48
C ARG A 10 18.05 2.10 28.08
N GLY A 11 18.76 3.16 27.77
CA GLY A 11 20.14 3.38 28.24
C GLY A 11 21.17 2.39 27.67
N LEU A 12 20.86 1.71 26.56
CA LEU A 12 21.74 0.72 25.96
C LEU A 12 23.06 1.32 25.45
N GLY A 13 23.01 2.50 24.82
CA GLY A 13 24.18 3.21 24.31
C GLY A 13 24.93 4.02 25.37
N PHE A 14 24.39 4.15 26.58
CA PHE A 14 25.00 4.97 27.62
C PHE A 14 26.26 4.27 28.18
N GLY A 15 27.42 4.87 27.94
CA GLY A 15 28.70 4.31 28.36
C GLY A 15 29.30 3.26 27.40
N CYS A 16 28.64 2.90 26.31
CA CYS A 16 29.20 2.03 25.27
C CYS A 16 30.20 2.82 24.41
N ARG A 17 31.41 2.21 24.22
CA ARG A 17 32.42 2.73 23.27
C ARG A 17 32.39 1.89 22.00
N PRO A 18 32.78 2.45 20.84
CA PRO A 18 32.96 1.67 19.63
C PRO A 18 33.81 0.43 19.87
N GLY A 19 33.33 -0.77 19.49
CA GLY A 19 34.00 -2.06 19.76
C GLY A 19 33.74 -2.66 21.13
N GLY A 20 32.98 -2.00 22.01
CA GLY A 20 32.63 -2.52 23.34
C GLY A 20 31.46 -3.53 23.28
N GLU A 21 31.36 -4.36 24.32
CA GLU A 21 30.23 -5.33 24.43
C GLU A 21 28.94 -4.61 24.84
N VAL A 22 27.84 -5.02 24.18
CA VAL A 22 26.51 -4.54 24.47
C VAL A 22 25.86 -5.38 25.55
N CYS A 23 25.34 -4.73 26.62
CA CYS A 23 24.60 -5.42 27.67
C CYS A 23 23.32 -6.03 27.16
N GLN A 24 23.31 -7.35 26.91
CA GLN A 24 22.17 -8.08 26.33
C GLN A 24 20.89 -7.97 27.17
N ALA A 25 21.01 -7.82 28.51
CA ALA A 25 19.86 -7.67 29.40
C ALA A 25 19.11 -6.32 29.21
N LYS A 26 19.75 -5.33 28.58
CA LYS A 26 19.15 -4.03 28.25
C LYS A 26 18.61 -3.97 26.82
N VAL A 27 18.82 -5.02 26.04
CA VAL A 27 18.31 -5.08 24.64
C VAL A 27 16.83 -5.41 24.70
N GLU A 28 16.00 -4.42 24.43
CA GLU A 28 14.55 -4.59 24.31
C GLU A 28 14.20 -5.10 22.92
N LYS A 29 14.96 -4.71 21.89
CA LYS A 29 14.70 -5.12 20.52
C LYS A 29 15.95 -5.19 19.65
N ARG A 30 15.87 -6.10 18.64
CA ARG A 30 16.89 -6.31 17.60
C ARG A 30 16.25 -6.15 16.23
N PHE A 31 16.86 -5.32 15.38
CA PHE A 31 16.48 -5.15 13.99
C PHE A 31 17.63 -5.66 13.10
N SER A 32 17.39 -6.72 12.35
CA SER A 32 18.32 -7.24 11.35
C SER A 32 17.84 -6.77 9.98
N MET A 33 18.53 -5.78 9.43
CA MET A 33 18.18 -5.23 8.12
C MET A 33 18.88 -6.03 7.02
N HIS A 34 18.12 -6.42 5.99
CA HIS A 34 18.61 -7.26 4.91
C HIS A 34 19.32 -6.46 3.78
N SER A 35 19.33 -5.12 3.84
CA SER A 35 20.05 -4.27 2.90
C SER A 35 20.79 -3.13 3.58
N ASP A 36 21.98 -2.82 3.07
CA ASP A 36 22.85 -1.74 3.61
C ASP A 36 22.18 -0.36 3.50
N GLN A 37 21.36 -0.13 2.45
CA GLN A 37 20.62 1.11 2.28
C GLN A 37 19.52 1.28 3.33
N LEU A 38 18.79 0.20 3.64
CA LEU A 38 17.73 0.22 4.65
C LEU A 38 18.33 0.43 6.04
N SER A 39 19.46 -0.24 6.33
CA SER A 39 20.22 -0.07 7.58
C SER A 39 20.67 1.38 7.79
N SER A 40 21.25 2.01 6.76
CA SER A 40 21.71 3.40 6.84
C SER A 40 20.54 4.39 7.06
N ARG A 41 19.42 4.21 6.34
CA ARG A 41 18.22 5.03 6.53
C ARG A 41 17.62 4.85 7.93
N PHE A 42 17.58 3.61 8.41
CA PHE A 42 17.07 3.30 9.74
C PHE A 42 17.93 3.95 10.83
N GLN A 43 19.26 3.90 10.72
CA GLN A 43 20.18 4.55 11.67
C GLN A 43 19.98 6.07 11.70
N GLN A 44 19.83 6.71 10.54
CA GLN A 44 19.54 8.14 10.46
C GLN A 44 18.20 8.47 11.13
N LEU A 45 17.19 7.65 10.88
CA LEU A 45 15.85 7.83 11.42
C LEU A 45 15.84 7.73 12.95
N VAL A 46 16.45 6.69 13.51
CA VAL A 46 16.52 6.47 14.97
C VAL A 46 17.24 7.61 15.71
N THR A 47 18.15 8.33 15.04
CA THR A 47 18.81 9.50 15.61
C THR A 47 17.99 10.80 15.47
N SER A 48 17.04 10.86 14.53
CA SER A 48 16.26 12.07 14.23
C SER A 48 14.84 12.05 14.82
N ILE A 49 14.27 10.87 15.05
CA ILE A 49 12.90 10.72 15.58
C ILE A 49 12.92 10.48 17.10
N PRO A 50 12.03 11.13 17.87
CA PRO A 50 11.87 10.83 19.28
C PRO A 50 11.56 9.35 19.52
N LEU A 51 12.25 8.71 20.47
CA LEU A 51 12.05 7.31 20.81
C LEU A 51 10.57 6.94 21.08
N PRO A 52 9.76 7.77 21.77
CA PRO A 52 8.33 7.48 21.94
C PRO A 52 7.57 7.33 20.62
N HIS A 53 7.87 8.17 19.60
CA HIS A 53 7.22 8.07 18.29
C HIS A 53 7.60 6.78 17.56
N PHE A 54 8.84 6.33 17.73
CA PHE A 54 9.29 5.05 17.18
C PHE A 54 8.59 3.86 17.83
N MET A 55 8.51 3.83 19.17
CA MET A 55 7.84 2.77 19.94
C MET A 55 6.34 2.70 19.62
N MET A 56 5.70 3.87 19.50
CA MET A 56 4.30 3.97 19.09
C MET A 56 4.08 3.41 17.66
N SER A 57 4.96 3.78 16.73
CA SER A 57 4.89 3.25 15.35
C SER A 57 5.06 1.74 15.31
N GLU A 58 5.93 1.20 16.17
CA GLU A 58 6.08 -0.24 16.34
C GLU A 58 4.79 -0.90 16.85
N ARG A 59 4.13 -0.31 17.85
CA ARG A 59 2.82 -0.78 18.35
C ARG A 59 1.81 -0.86 17.21
N ILE A 60 1.78 0.16 16.34
CA ILE A 60 0.92 0.21 15.15
C ILE A 60 1.28 -0.90 14.14
N ILE A 61 2.57 -1.11 13.86
CA ILE A 61 3.05 -2.16 12.94
C ILE A 61 2.68 -3.55 13.46
N ASN A 62 2.83 -3.79 14.76
CA ASN A 62 2.48 -5.07 15.37
C ASN A 62 0.97 -5.33 15.28
N HIS A 63 0.13 -4.30 15.54
CA HIS A 63 -1.30 -4.39 15.33
C HIS A 63 -1.64 -4.71 13.86
N ALA A 64 -1.00 -4.04 12.90
CA ALA A 64 -1.19 -4.27 11.48
C ALA A 64 -0.87 -5.71 11.06
N LYS A 65 0.26 -6.26 11.54
CA LYS A 65 0.65 -7.66 11.26
C LYS A 65 -0.41 -8.65 11.71
N LEU A 66 -0.98 -8.43 12.89
CA LEU A 66 -2.04 -9.29 13.43
C LEU A 66 -3.35 -9.14 12.66
N SER A 67 -3.75 -7.90 12.35
CA SER A 67 -5.04 -7.61 11.71
C SER A 67 -5.05 -7.98 10.22
N LEU A 68 -3.96 -7.72 9.50
CA LEU A 68 -3.87 -7.99 8.06
C LEU A 68 -3.52 -9.45 7.75
N GLY A 69 -2.87 -10.18 8.67
CA GLY A 69 -2.45 -11.56 8.47
C GLY A 69 -1.50 -11.73 7.27
N ARG A 70 -0.76 -10.69 6.91
CA ARG A 70 0.15 -10.65 5.76
C ARG A 70 1.55 -10.24 6.19
N GLU A 71 2.55 -10.69 5.45
CA GLU A 71 3.92 -10.24 5.65
C GLU A 71 4.07 -8.79 5.20
N LEU A 72 4.80 -8.02 5.99
CA LEU A 72 5.14 -6.63 5.70
C LEU A 72 6.66 -6.52 5.50
N SER A 73 7.07 -5.83 4.45
CA SER A 73 8.48 -5.52 4.21
C SER A 73 9.08 -4.75 5.38
N ASP A 74 10.33 -5.01 5.69
CA ASP A 74 11.08 -4.30 6.75
C ASP A 74 11.18 -2.79 6.52
N SER A 75 10.95 -2.31 5.29
CA SER A 75 10.88 -0.90 4.97
C SER A 75 9.85 -0.13 5.81
N ILE A 76 8.79 -0.83 6.31
CA ILE A 76 7.75 -0.22 7.15
C ILE A 76 8.32 0.37 8.46
N TYR A 77 9.38 -0.24 9.02
CA TYR A 77 10.05 0.24 10.23
C TYR A 77 10.86 1.54 10.00
N VAL A 78 11.02 1.94 8.73
CA VAL A 78 11.62 3.22 8.35
C VAL A 78 10.54 4.21 7.95
N THR A 79 9.66 3.81 7.04
CA THR A 79 8.73 4.74 6.39
C THR A 79 7.58 5.18 7.28
N LEU A 80 7.07 4.30 8.13
CA LEU A 80 5.93 4.64 9.01
C LEU A 80 6.34 5.52 10.20
N PRO A 81 7.44 5.25 10.96
CA PRO A 81 7.88 6.14 12.02
C PRO A 81 8.22 7.55 11.52
N ASP A 82 8.84 7.67 10.34
CA ASP A 82 9.13 8.96 9.71
C ASP A 82 7.84 9.74 9.41
N HIS A 83 6.87 9.07 8.76
CA HIS A 83 5.58 9.66 8.46
C HIS A 83 4.84 10.12 9.72
N ILE A 84 4.70 9.25 10.73
CA ILE A 84 3.96 9.56 11.96
C ILE A 84 4.62 10.70 12.72
N SER A 85 5.95 10.68 12.85
CA SER A 85 6.67 11.76 13.55
C SER A 85 6.51 13.10 12.83
N GLY A 86 6.61 13.11 11.50
CA GLY A 86 6.36 14.29 10.67
C GLY A 86 4.91 14.78 10.76
N ALA A 87 3.93 13.85 10.76
CA ALA A 87 2.52 14.19 10.91
C ALA A 87 2.23 14.83 12.28
N ILE A 88 2.72 14.26 13.37
CA ILE A 88 2.58 14.84 14.72
C ILE A 88 3.13 16.27 14.76
N SER A 89 4.29 16.52 14.15
CA SER A 89 4.88 17.86 14.10
C SER A 89 3.99 18.82 13.33
N ARG A 90 3.52 18.45 12.13
CA ARG A 90 2.58 19.27 11.34
C ARG A 90 1.29 19.58 12.10
N TYR A 91 0.69 18.58 12.75
CA TYR A 91 -0.56 18.79 13.51
C TYR A 91 -0.38 19.74 14.70
N ARG A 92 0.77 19.69 15.38
CA ARG A 92 1.11 20.65 16.45
C ARG A 92 1.30 22.09 15.93
N GLU A 93 1.71 22.23 14.68
CA GLU A 93 1.82 23.51 13.96
C GLU A 93 0.49 23.96 13.33
N GLY A 94 -0.59 23.17 13.48
CA GLY A 94 -1.90 23.47 12.92
C GLY A 94 -2.03 23.09 11.43
N ILE A 95 -1.03 22.43 10.84
CA ILE A 95 -1.03 22.03 9.43
C ILE A 95 -1.71 20.67 9.29
N ARG A 96 -2.76 20.61 8.47
CA ARG A 96 -3.49 19.38 8.17
C ARG A 96 -3.46 19.15 6.67
N LEU A 97 -2.96 17.99 6.25
CA LEU A 97 -2.93 17.59 4.85
C LEU A 97 -4.25 16.91 4.49
N GLN A 98 -4.79 17.22 3.32
CA GLN A 98 -5.90 16.50 2.73
C GLN A 98 -5.38 15.35 1.87
N ASN A 99 -6.00 14.20 1.94
CA ASN A 99 -5.67 13.06 1.10
C ASN A 99 -6.62 13.00 -0.10
N PRO A 100 -6.18 13.37 -1.31
CA PRO A 100 -7.04 13.41 -2.49
C PRO A 100 -7.57 12.03 -2.91
N LEU A 101 -6.96 10.95 -2.41
CA LEU A 101 -7.34 9.57 -2.67
C LEU A 101 -8.07 8.92 -1.49
N LEU A 102 -8.51 9.68 -0.48
CA LEU A 102 -9.11 9.11 0.73
C LEU A 102 -10.28 8.18 0.40
N TRP A 103 -11.19 8.63 -0.47
CA TRP A 103 -12.33 7.81 -0.89
C TRP A 103 -11.90 6.52 -1.58
N ASP A 104 -10.92 6.60 -2.49
CA ASP A 104 -10.39 5.44 -3.21
C ASP A 104 -9.70 4.46 -2.27
N ILE A 105 -8.92 4.97 -1.29
CA ILE A 105 -8.27 4.17 -0.27
C ILE A 105 -9.30 3.41 0.57
N GLN A 106 -10.38 4.07 0.98
CA GLN A 106 -11.49 3.45 1.71
C GLN A 106 -12.16 2.33 0.92
N GLN A 107 -12.25 2.46 -0.40
CA GLN A 107 -12.86 1.45 -1.27
C GLN A 107 -11.88 0.31 -1.61
N PHE A 108 -10.63 0.64 -1.94
CA PHE A 108 -9.68 -0.32 -2.48
C PHE A 108 -8.86 -1.04 -1.39
N TYR A 109 -8.58 -0.37 -0.28
CA TYR A 109 -7.66 -0.84 0.77
C TYR A 109 -8.34 -0.81 2.15
N ARG A 110 -9.54 -1.42 2.22
CA ARG A 110 -10.40 -1.39 3.43
C ARG A 110 -9.68 -1.85 4.69
N ASP A 111 -8.97 -2.97 4.60
CA ASP A 111 -8.31 -3.57 5.75
C ASP A 111 -7.16 -2.67 6.24
N GLU A 112 -6.36 -2.16 5.29
CA GLU A 112 -5.27 -1.24 5.59
C GLU A 112 -5.79 0.09 6.13
N TYR A 113 -6.94 0.57 5.63
CA TYR A 113 -7.59 1.78 6.14
C TYR A 113 -8.09 1.60 7.58
N GLN A 114 -8.66 0.43 7.94
CA GLN A 114 -9.03 0.12 9.33
C GLN A 114 -7.81 0.13 10.26
N VAL A 115 -6.66 -0.36 9.80
CA VAL A 115 -5.39 -0.24 10.52
C VAL A 115 -4.98 1.23 10.66
N GLY A 116 -5.17 2.05 9.63
CA GLY A 116 -4.92 3.50 9.68
C GLY A 116 -5.79 4.21 10.73
N LEU A 117 -7.09 3.87 10.82
CA LEU A 117 -7.98 4.41 11.86
C LEU A 117 -7.51 3.99 13.26
N LYS A 118 -7.10 2.73 13.44
CA LYS A 118 -6.54 2.27 14.71
C LYS A 118 -5.23 2.96 15.06
N ALA A 119 -4.41 3.27 14.07
CA ALA A 119 -3.20 4.06 14.27
C ALA A 119 -3.52 5.47 14.78
N ASN A 120 -4.57 6.13 14.26
CA ASN A 120 -5.03 7.43 14.75
C ASN A 120 -5.43 7.37 16.24
N GLU A 121 -6.12 6.31 16.67
CA GLU A 121 -6.47 6.10 18.08
C GLU A 121 -5.21 5.98 18.95
N ILE A 122 -4.22 5.16 18.52
CA ILE A 122 -2.97 4.97 19.25
C ILE A 122 -2.19 6.29 19.36
N VAL A 123 -2.13 7.08 18.28
CA VAL A 123 -1.47 8.39 18.29
C VAL A 123 -2.17 9.34 19.27
N LEU A 124 -3.49 9.37 19.28
CA LEU A 124 -4.26 10.19 20.21
C LEU A 124 -4.00 9.78 21.67
N GLU A 125 -4.03 8.48 21.96
CA GLU A 125 -3.75 7.95 23.31
C GLU A 125 -2.37 8.36 23.83
N GLU A 126 -1.33 8.29 22.99
CA GLU A 126 0.06 8.48 23.44
C GLU A 126 0.55 9.93 23.35
N THR A 127 -0.04 10.76 22.47
CA THR A 127 0.47 12.13 22.20
C THR A 127 -0.54 13.24 22.43
N GLY A 128 -1.82 12.90 22.59
CA GLY A 128 -2.92 13.86 22.63
C GLY A 128 -3.23 14.52 21.28
N VAL A 129 -2.58 14.12 20.20
CA VAL A 129 -2.78 14.66 18.85
C VAL A 129 -3.89 13.88 18.14
N ALA A 130 -4.99 14.54 17.82
CA ALA A 130 -6.11 13.95 17.09
C ALA A 130 -5.88 14.06 15.57
N PHE A 131 -5.49 12.96 14.93
CA PHE A 131 -5.37 12.87 13.47
C PHE A 131 -6.74 12.82 12.81
N THR A 132 -6.84 13.33 11.57
CA THR A 132 -8.03 13.20 10.72
C THR A 132 -8.05 11.85 9.99
N GLU A 133 -9.16 11.54 9.32
CA GLU A 133 -9.26 10.38 8.44
C GLU A 133 -8.27 10.42 7.27
N ASP A 134 -7.86 11.62 6.84
CA ASP A 134 -6.81 11.77 5.83
C ASP A 134 -5.50 11.12 6.25
N GLU A 135 -5.08 11.30 7.52
CA GLU A 135 -3.87 10.66 8.03
C GLU A 135 -4.04 9.14 8.15
N ALA A 136 -5.23 8.63 8.49
CA ALA A 136 -5.52 7.21 8.42
C ALA A 136 -5.34 6.67 7.00
N GLY A 137 -5.75 7.43 5.98
CA GLY A 137 -5.52 7.12 4.58
C GLY A 137 -4.03 7.10 4.21
N PHE A 138 -3.26 8.10 4.62
CA PHE A 138 -1.81 8.11 4.38
C PHE A 138 -1.11 6.92 5.08
N ILE A 139 -1.48 6.63 6.33
CA ILE A 139 -0.95 5.47 7.07
C ILE A 139 -1.30 4.16 6.36
N ALA A 140 -2.54 4.00 5.87
CA ALA A 140 -2.96 2.84 5.09
C ALA A 140 -2.06 2.61 3.86
N MET A 141 -1.71 3.68 3.14
CA MET A 141 -0.82 3.60 1.97
C MET A 141 0.59 3.09 2.33
N HIS A 142 1.11 3.40 3.51
CA HIS A 142 2.37 2.82 3.99
C HIS A 142 2.27 1.30 4.18
N PHE A 143 1.13 0.80 4.69
CA PHE A 143 0.91 -0.64 4.83
C PHE A 143 0.73 -1.34 3.48
N VAL A 144 -0.01 -0.72 2.54
CA VAL A 144 -0.10 -1.23 1.16
C VAL A 144 1.29 -1.32 0.53
N ASN A 145 2.11 -0.27 0.69
CA ASN A 145 3.48 -0.26 0.19
C ASN A 145 4.33 -1.38 0.79
N ALA A 146 4.22 -1.61 2.09
CA ALA A 146 4.97 -2.66 2.78
C ALA A 146 4.57 -4.08 2.32
N GLN A 147 3.33 -4.30 1.87
CA GLN A 147 2.87 -5.57 1.29
C GLN A 147 3.38 -5.77 -0.15
N ILE A 148 3.55 -4.69 -0.91
CA ILE A 148 3.99 -4.74 -2.29
C ILE A 148 5.51 -4.86 -2.38
N GLY A 149 6.25 -4.25 -1.45
CA GLY A 149 7.70 -4.22 -1.40
C GLY A 149 8.34 -3.21 -2.36
N GLY A 150 7.56 -2.21 -2.81
CA GLY A 150 8.00 -1.16 -3.73
C GLY A 150 8.23 0.21 -3.06
N GLU A 151 8.19 1.26 -3.85
CA GLU A 151 8.20 2.64 -3.38
C GLU A 151 6.76 3.13 -3.14
N ILE A 152 6.58 4.03 -2.16
CA ILE A 152 5.25 4.59 -1.84
C ILE A 152 4.59 5.26 -3.07
N ARG A 153 5.37 5.83 -3.97
CA ARG A 153 4.90 6.42 -5.23
C ARG A 153 4.19 5.40 -6.11
N GLU A 154 4.67 4.16 -6.14
CA GLU A 154 4.05 3.08 -6.93
C GLU A 154 2.63 2.78 -6.45
N VAL A 155 2.39 2.86 -5.14
CA VAL A 155 1.05 2.66 -4.57
C VAL A 155 0.09 3.76 -5.02
N TYR A 156 0.56 5.03 -5.05
CA TYR A 156 -0.23 6.13 -5.60
C TYR A 156 -0.54 5.94 -7.08
N ASP A 157 0.48 5.59 -7.88
CA ASP A 157 0.31 5.32 -9.32
C ASP A 157 -0.68 4.17 -9.57
N MET A 158 -0.61 3.08 -8.80
CA MET A 158 -1.58 1.98 -8.85
C MET A 158 -3.00 2.47 -8.53
N THR A 159 -3.16 3.26 -7.47
CA THR A 159 -4.47 3.77 -7.04
C THR A 159 -5.10 4.66 -8.10
N TYR A 160 -4.32 5.56 -8.72
CA TYR A 160 -4.79 6.39 -9.84
C TYR A 160 -5.20 5.56 -11.06
N LEU A 161 -4.46 4.49 -11.39
CA LEU A 161 -4.82 3.57 -12.48
C LEU A 161 -6.14 2.85 -12.19
N MET A 162 -6.33 2.39 -10.95
CA MET A 162 -7.57 1.74 -10.53
C MET A 162 -8.76 2.68 -10.58
N GLN A 163 -8.59 3.92 -10.10
CA GLN A 163 -9.59 4.98 -10.18
C GLN A 163 -9.99 5.27 -11.63
N ALA A 164 -9.00 5.40 -12.53
CA ALA A 164 -9.25 5.63 -13.94
C ALA A 164 -10.02 4.45 -14.59
N ALA A 165 -9.66 3.21 -14.27
CA ALA A 165 -10.36 2.03 -14.77
C ALA A 165 -11.82 2.01 -14.31
N LEU A 166 -12.12 2.28 -13.03
CA LEU A 166 -13.50 2.38 -12.53
C LEU A 166 -14.28 3.52 -13.19
N ARG A 167 -13.64 4.66 -13.43
CA ARG A 167 -14.26 5.75 -14.17
C ARG A 167 -14.66 5.31 -15.58
N ILE A 168 -13.79 4.60 -16.30
CA ILE A 168 -14.08 4.07 -17.63
C ILE A 168 -15.26 3.07 -17.60
N VAL A 169 -15.29 2.17 -16.60
CA VAL A 169 -16.43 1.24 -16.40
C VAL A 169 -17.73 2.03 -16.23
N ARG A 170 -17.74 3.02 -15.33
CA ARG A 170 -18.92 3.89 -15.11
C ARG A 170 -19.35 4.61 -16.39
N GLU A 171 -18.43 5.16 -17.15
CA GLU A 171 -18.73 5.85 -18.42
C GLU A 171 -19.33 4.92 -19.45
N VAL A 172 -18.83 3.68 -19.58
CA VAL A 172 -19.34 2.69 -20.54
C VAL A 172 -20.71 2.17 -20.14
N TYR A 173 -20.93 1.92 -18.83
CA TYR A 173 -22.16 1.31 -18.35
C TYR A 173 -23.23 2.32 -17.91
N GLY A 174 -22.86 3.58 -17.67
CA GLY A 174 -23.75 4.59 -17.14
C GLY A 174 -24.15 4.36 -15.66
N ALA A 175 -23.46 3.42 -14.98
CA ALA A 175 -23.72 3.02 -13.60
C ALA A 175 -22.42 2.63 -12.90
N GLU A 176 -22.40 2.78 -11.58
CA GLU A 176 -21.29 2.29 -10.77
C GLU A 176 -21.49 0.80 -10.41
N PRO A 177 -20.39 0.02 -10.34
CA PRO A 177 -20.46 -1.34 -9.83
C PRO A 177 -20.92 -1.33 -8.36
N ASP A 178 -21.74 -2.29 -7.97
CA ASP A 178 -22.20 -2.43 -6.59
C ASP A 178 -21.07 -2.90 -5.67
N SER A 179 -20.57 -1.98 -4.86
CA SER A 179 -19.43 -2.20 -3.96
C SER A 179 -19.71 -3.16 -2.78
N SER A 180 -20.98 -3.59 -2.61
CA SER A 180 -21.37 -4.53 -1.55
C SER A 180 -21.23 -5.99 -1.98
N THR A 181 -20.97 -6.28 -3.27
CA THR A 181 -20.98 -7.62 -3.84
C THR A 181 -19.61 -8.30 -3.78
N ILE A 182 -19.61 -9.64 -3.80
CA ILE A 182 -18.38 -10.45 -3.90
C ILE A 182 -17.71 -10.27 -5.26
N GLU A 183 -18.50 -10.01 -6.31
CA GLU A 183 -18.04 -9.72 -7.66
C GLU A 183 -17.23 -8.43 -7.70
N TYR A 184 -17.66 -7.40 -6.98
CA TYR A 184 -16.90 -6.15 -6.82
C TYR A 184 -15.57 -6.39 -6.11
N TYR A 185 -15.57 -7.12 -4.99
CA TYR A 185 -14.34 -7.47 -4.28
C TYR A 185 -13.34 -8.21 -5.18
N ARG A 186 -13.81 -9.17 -5.97
CA ARG A 186 -12.98 -9.90 -6.92
C ARG A 186 -12.44 -8.98 -8.01
N PHE A 187 -13.31 -8.13 -8.58
CA PHE A 187 -12.89 -7.16 -9.59
C PHE A 187 -11.79 -6.21 -9.07
N ILE A 188 -11.98 -5.61 -7.89
CA ILE A 188 -10.97 -4.74 -7.27
C ILE A 188 -9.66 -5.49 -7.01
N THR A 189 -9.74 -6.74 -6.55
CA THR A 189 -8.55 -7.57 -6.33
C THR A 189 -7.76 -7.79 -7.63
N HIS A 190 -8.42 -8.14 -8.72
CA HIS A 190 -7.78 -8.31 -10.02
C HIS A 190 -7.26 -6.99 -10.59
N LEU A 191 -7.99 -5.90 -10.39
CA LEU A 191 -7.57 -4.57 -10.80
C LEU A 191 -6.32 -4.11 -10.05
N LYS A 192 -6.15 -4.46 -8.78
CA LYS A 192 -4.89 -4.25 -8.02
C LYS A 192 -3.71 -4.99 -8.68
N PHE A 193 -3.89 -6.27 -9.02
CA PHE A 193 -2.85 -7.05 -9.68
C PHE A 193 -2.51 -6.48 -11.07
N PHE A 194 -3.50 -6.09 -11.83
CA PHE A 194 -3.33 -5.43 -13.12
C PHE A 194 -2.51 -4.13 -12.97
N ALA A 195 -2.93 -3.23 -12.08
CA ALA A 195 -2.23 -1.98 -11.81
C ALA A 195 -0.78 -2.19 -11.34
N ARG A 196 -0.55 -3.20 -10.46
CA ARG A 196 0.79 -3.56 -10.00
C ARG A 196 1.71 -4.00 -11.15
N ARG A 197 1.21 -4.81 -12.09
CA ARG A 197 1.98 -5.24 -13.27
C ARG A 197 2.36 -4.08 -14.16
N ILE A 198 1.44 -3.13 -14.36
CA ILE A 198 1.68 -1.94 -15.18
C ILE A 198 2.79 -1.10 -14.55
N VAL A 199 2.67 -0.77 -13.26
CA VAL A 199 3.65 0.06 -12.54
C VAL A 199 5.01 -0.64 -12.46
N GLY A 200 5.03 -1.97 -12.21
CA GLY A 200 6.24 -2.79 -12.19
C GLY A 200 6.78 -3.18 -13.59
N SER A 201 6.12 -2.74 -14.67
CA SER A 201 6.50 -3.09 -16.06
C SER A 201 6.67 -4.59 -16.32
N GLN A 202 5.92 -5.43 -15.58
CA GLN A 202 5.97 -6.89 -15.72
C GLN A 202 5.05 -7.34 -16.86
N LYS A 203 5.60 -8.06 -17.85
CA LYS A 203 4.82 -8.67 -18.93
C LYS A 203 4.57 -10.14 -18.62
N TYR A 204 3.32 -10.58 -18.77
CA TYR A 204 2.99 -12.01 -18.85
C TYR A 204 3.04 -12.46 -20.31
N GLY A 205 3.40 -13.74 -20.54
CA GLY A 205 3.31 -14.35 -21.87
C GLY A 205 1.86 -14.45 -22.33
N ASP A 206 1.65 -14.26 -23.64
CA ASP A 206 0.35 -14.45 -24.28
C ASP A 206 0.16 -15.97 -24.51
N GLU A 207 -0.73 -16.62 -23.75
CA GLU A 207 -0.89 -18.07 -23.82
C GLU A 207 -2.32 -18.56 -24.20
N ASP A 208 -3.33 -17.70 -24.30
CA ASP A 208 -4.73 -18.23 -24.48
C ASP A 208 -5.60 -17.33 -25.37
N THR A 209 -5.30 -17.30 -26.67
CA THR A 209 -6.05 -16.51 -27.65
C THR A 209 -7.45 -17.07 -27.93
N ASP A 210 -7.65 -18.39 -27.83
CA ASP A 210 -8.93 -19.03 -28.16
C ASP A 210 -10.05 -18.66 -27.18
N LEU A 211 -9.71 -18.57 -25.89
CA LEU A 211 -10.67 -18.16 -24.86
C LEU A 211 -11.06 -16.68 -24.97
N LEU A 212 -10.14 -15.83 -25.43
CA LEU A 212 -10.41 -14.41 -25.61
C LEU A 212 -11.51 -14.17 -26.65
N GLU A 213 -11.50 -14.89 -27.77
CA GLU A 213 -12.53 -14.76 -28.80
C GLU A 213 -13.91 -15.22 -28.29
N VAL A 214 -13.96 -16.31 -27.51
CA VAL A 214 -15.20 -16.76 -26.88
C VAL A 214 -15.77 -15.71 -25.94
N VAL A 215 -14.93 -15.12 -25.10
CA VAL A 215 -15.32 -14.10 -24.12
C VAL A 215 -15.73 -12.80 -24.80
N ARG A 216 -15.03 -12.41 -25.87
CA ARG A 216 -15.40 -11.26 -26.71
C ARG A 216 -16.77 -11.39 -27.31
N PHE A 217 -17.09 -12.60 -27.86
CA PHE A 217 -18.39 -12.88 -28.42
C PHE A 217 -19.50 -12.89 -27.37
N LYS A 218 -19.22 -13.46 -26.19
CA LYS A 218 -20.21 -13.58 -25.11
C LYS A 218 -20.48 -12.26 -24.40
N TYR A 219 -19.45 -11.44 -24.19
CA TYR A 219 -19.52 -10.20 -23.41
C TYR A 219 -18.98 -8.99 -24.19
N PRO A 220 -19.61 -8.61 -25.33
CA PRO A 220 -19.07 -7.60 -26.23
C PRO A 220 -18.93 -6.22 -25.58
N ARG A 221 -19.85 -5.86 -24.66
CA ARG A 221 -19.82 -4.58 -23.95
C ARG A 221 -18.68 -4.53 -22.92
N ALA A 222 -18.50 -5.59 -22.14
CA ALA A 222 -17.40 -5.70 -21.20
C ALA A 222 -16.05 -5.74 -21.91
N PHE A 223 -15.97 -6.42 -23.06
CA PHE A 223 -14.78 -6.45 -23.89
C PHE A 223 -14.40 -5.05 -24.40
N ALA A 224 -15.34 -4.30 -24.96
CA ALA A 224 -15.10 -2.94 -25.40
C ALA A 224 -14.69 -1.99 -24.24
N CYS A 225 -15.21 -2.24 -23.04
CA CYS A 225 -14.79 -1.53 -21.83
C CYS A 225 -13.35 -1.87 -21.45
N ALA A 226 -12.98 -3.15 -21.46
CA ALA A 226 -11.60 -3.60 -21.19
C ALA A 226 -10.60 -3.05 -22.20
N GLU A 227 -10.96 -3.02 -23.51
CA GLU A 227 -10.15 -2.38 -24.56
C GLU A 227 -9.89 -0.89 -24.28
N LYS A 228 -10.90 -0.15 -23.80
CA LYS A 228 -10.73 1.26 -23.41
C LYS A 228 -9.77 1.41 -22.23
N ILE A 229 -9.85 0.54 -21.22
CA ILE A 229 -8.91 0.53 -20.09
C ILE A 229 -7.49 0.24 -20.60
N CYS A 230 -7.30 -0.77 -21.44
CA CYS A 230 -5.99 -1.10 -22.00
C CYS A 230 -5.44 0.04 -22.87
N SER A 231 -6.28 0.71 -23.65
CA SER A 231 -5.90 1.88 -24.45
C SER A 231 -5.49 3.07 -23.58
N TYR A 232 -6.22 3.34 -22.50
CA TYR A 232 -5.85 4.35 -21.52
C TYR A 232 -4.47 4.08 -20.91
N VAL A 233 -4.23 2.85 -20.48
CA VAL A 233 -2.94 2.44 -19.91
C VAL A 233 -1.80 2.57 -20.91
N LEU A 234 -2.03 2.21 -22.18
CA LEU A 234 -1.05 2.38 -23.24
C LEU A 234 -0.68 3.86 -23.42
N THR A 235 -1.68 4.74 -23.43
CA THR A 235 -1.48 6.18 -23.62
C THR A 235 -0.76 6.83 -22.44
N GLU A 236 -1.20 6.52 -21.21
CA GLU A 236 -0.71 7.21 -19.99
C GLU A 236 0.62 6.63 -19.45
N LYS A 237 0.84 5.32 -19.62
CA LYS A 237 2.00 4.63 -19.03
C LYS A 237 2.91 3.96 -20.08
N GLY A 238 2.55 3.98 -21.36
CA GLY A 238 3.28 3.30 -22.42
C GLY A 238 3.30 1.78 -22.29
N PHE A 239 2.43 1.21 -21.43
CA PHE A 239 2.36 -0.23 -21.20
C PHE A 239 1.32 -0.87 -22.12
N ARG A 240 1.74 -1.82 -22.94
CA ARG A 240 0.86 -2.61 -23.80
C ARG A 240 0.37 -3.83 -23.03
N ALA A 241 -0.90 -3.84 -22.66
CA ALA A 241 -1.54 -5.00 -22.07
C ALA A 241 -1.66 -6.13 -23.11
N GLY A 242 -1.38 -7.36 -22.69
CA GLY A 242 -1.54 -8.56 -23.53
C GLY A 242 -2.97 -9.11 -23.50
N ASP A 243 -3.21 -10.15 -24.30
CA ASP A 243 -4.52 -10.78 -24.44
C ASP A 243 -5.06 -11.36 -23.12
N ASN A 244 -4.20 -11.90 -22.29
CA ASN A 244 -4.57 -12.39 -20.97
C ASN A 244 -5.13 -11.27 -20.06
N GLU A 245 -4.55 -10.08 -20.10
CA GLU A 245 -5.06 -8.94 -19.33
C GLU A 245 -6.44 -8.51 -19.82
N LEU A 246 -6.58 -8.45 -21.14
CA LEU A 246 -7.86 -8.12 -21.78
C LEU A 246 -8.94 -9.15 -21.44
N LEU A 247 -8.59 -10.44 -21.49
CA LEU A 247 -9.47 -11.55 -21.10
C LEU A 247 -9.94 -11.42 -19.64
N TYR A 248 -9.02 -11.29 -18.70
CA TYR A 248 -9.35 -11.20 -17.27
C TYR A 248 -10.17 -9.95 -16.95
N LEU A 249 -9.80 -8.78 -17.48
CA LEU A 249 -10.57 -7.56 -17.30
C LEU A 249 -12.00 -7.74 -17.83
N THR A 250 -12.16 -8.32 -19.03
CA THR A 250 -13.48 -8.55 -19.63
C THR A 250 -14.37 -9.42 -18.74
N ILE A 251 -13.84 -10.56 -18.25
CA ILE A 251 -14.61 -11.47 -17.39
C ILE A 251 -15.03 -10.78 -16.09
N HIS A 252 -14.13 -10.02 -15.46
CA HIS A 252 -14.43 -9.37 -14.20
C HIS A 252 -15.39 -8.19 -14.36
N ILE A 253 -15.26 -7.40 -15.44
CA ILE A 253 -16.20 -6.33 -15.75
C ILE A 253 -17.60 -6.92 -16.05
N ALA A 254 -17.69 -7.96 -16.87
CA ALA A 254 -18.97 -8.62 -17.17
C ALA A 254 -19.68 -9.08 -15.89
N ARG A 255 -18.96 -9.71 -14.97
CA ARG A 255 -19.54 -10.21 -13.71
C ARG A 255 -19.99 -9.09 -12.77
N VAL A 256 -19.15 -8.07 -12.57
CA VAL A 256 -19.47 -6.99 -11.64
C VAL A 256 -20.60 -6.10 -12.17
N MET A 257 -20.70 -5.95 -13.49
CA MET A 257 -21.76 -5.16 -14.13
C MET A 257 -23.00 -5.99 -14.51
N LYS A 258 -22.98 -7.32 -14.23
CA LYS A 258 -24.06 -8.26 -14.56
C LYS A 258 -24.42 -8.23 -16.05
N ASP A 259 -23.37 -8.23 -16.88
CA ASP A 259 -23.50 -8.33 -18.34
C ASP A 259 -23.91 -9.79 -18.67
N ASP A 260 -25.15 -10.01 -19.14
CA ASP A 260 -25.72 -11.31 -19.47
C ASP A 260 -25.35 -11.76 -20.90
#